data_2cedff4834aff4e9e07073aa09d439c2
#
_entry.id   2cedff4834aff4e9e07073aa09d439c2
#
_cell.length_a   1.000
_cell.length_b   1.000
_cell.length_c   1.000
_cell.angle_alpha   90.00
_cell.angle_beta   90.00
_cell.angle_gamma   90.00
#
_symmetry.space_group_name_H-M   'P 1'
#
loop_
_entity.id
_entity.type
_entity.pdbx_description
1 polymer ?
#
loop_
_entity_poly.entity_id
_entity_poly.type
_entity_poly.pdbx_seq_one_letter_code
_entity_poly.pdbx_strand_id
1 'polypeptide(L)'
;MRLYRLGLCVCLLTFAVASCTGTALNVGTPQNANTSTSNSPSNQNDKSDQAVFSLDLQNPEITQKIRPDDGDPAKARFVQVEVISVTNPQKRPARFEVHYQPNDGEKILLGGFSLYPPDNPDKFIVPTQGKVKAEGKLILSLVKSDQVVAGDVVRVDVRPMKFVKG
;
A
#
# COMPACT_ATOMS: atom_id res chain seq x y z
N MET A 1 -51.45 1.72 -0.83
CA MET A 1 -51.38 0.68 -1.86
C MET A 1 -50.85 1.27 -3.15
N ARG A 2 -49.58 1.05 -3.50
CA ARG A 2 -49.06 1.28 -4.86
C ARG A 2 -48.01 0.21 -5.09
N LEU A 3 -48.36 -0.74 -5.96
CA LEU A 3 -47.45 -1.76 -6.50
C LEU A 3 -46.47 -1.09 -7.49
N TYR A 4 -45.17 -1.37 -7.35
CA TYR A 4 -44.20 -1.13 -8.42
C TYR A 4 -43.65 -2.45 -8.95
N ARG A 5 -43.80 -2.59 -10.27
CA ARG A 5 -43.50 -3.76 -11.08
C ARG A 5 -41.99 -4.01 -11.19
N LEU A 6 -41.60 -5.27 -11.08
CA LEU A 6 -40.34 -5.83 -11.53
C LEU A 6 -40.12 -5.59 -13.02
N GLY A 7 -38.96 -5.09 -13.38
CA GLY A 7 -38.42 -5.12 -14.72
C GLY A 7 -37.13 -5.91 -14.75
N LEU A 8 -37.24 -7.17 -15.17
CA LEU A 8 -36.11 -8.09 -15.40
C LEU A 8 -35.55 -7.81 -16.78
N CYS A 9 -34.33 -7.29 -16.88
CA CYS A 9 -33.62 -7.16 -18.15
C CYS A 9 -32.38 -8.05 -18.12
N VAL A 10 -32.50 -9.21 -18.75
CA VAL A 10 -31.40 -10.18 -18.98
C VAL A 10 -30.74 -9.79 -20.29
N CYS A 11 -29.50 -9.28 -20.23
CA CYS A 11 -28.64 -9.16 -21.40
C CYS A 11 -27.56 -10.24 -21.36
N LEU A 12 -27.77 -11.28 -22.17
CA LEU A 12 -26.74 -12.26 -22.54
C LEU A 12 -25.79 -11.60 -23.56
N LEU A 13 -24.53 -11.45 -23.20
CA LEU A 13 -23.45 -11.11 -24.11
C LEU A 13 -22.46 -12.28 -24.17
N THR A 14 -22.55 -13.03 -25.27
CA THR A 14 -21.58 -14.05 -25.66
C THR A 14 -20.34 -13.38 -26.25
N PHE A 15 -19.18 -13.60 -25.66
CA PHE A 15 -17.90 -13.22 -26.25
C PHE A 15 -17.19 -14.43 -26.84
N ALA A 16 -16.92 -14.33 -28.12
CA ALA A 16 -16.14 -15.28 -28.89
C ALA A 16 -14.65 -15.16 -28.57
N VAL A 17 -14.01 -16.30 -28.33
CA VAL A 17 -12.56 -16.46 -28.18
C VAL A 17 -11.91 -16.50 -29.55
N ALA A 18 -10.97 -15.59 -29.82
CA ALA A 18 -10.05 -15.69 -30.94
C ALA A 18 -8.67 -16.11 -30.42
N SER A 19 -8.28 -17.34 -30.71
CA SER A 19 -6.94 -17.87 -30.53
C SER A 19 -6.02 -17.37 -31.64
N CYS A 20 -4.93 -16.70 -31.28
CA CYS A 20 -3.79 -16.50 -32.20
C CYS A 20 -2.58 -17.25 -31.65
N THR A 21 -2.27 -18.37 -32.30
CA THR A 21 -1.00 -19.07 -32.19
C THR A 21 0.03 -18.35 -33.04
N GLY A 22 1.11 -17.89 -32.45
CA GLY A 22 2.27 -17.32 -33.13
C GLY A 22 3.54 -18.05 -32.68
N THR A 23 4.07 -18.85 -33.56
CA THR A 23 5.25 -19.71 -33.41
C THR A 23 6.54 -18.90 -33.59
N ALA A 24 7.50 -19.17 -32.72
CA ALA A 24 8.97 -19.26 -32.82
C ALA A 24 9.79 -18.18 -33.53
N LEU A 25 10.93 -17.89 -33.04
CA LEU A 25 12.22 -18.40 -33.54
C LEU A 25 13.34 -18.04 -32.54
N ASN A 26 14.07 -19.07 -32.25
CA ASN A 26 15.26 -19.14 -31.42
C ASN A 26 16.49 -18.70 -32.25
N VAL A 27 17.31 -17.74 -31.79
CA VAL A 27 18.71 -17.63 -32.26
C VAL A 27 19.59 -16.93 -31.19
N GLY A 28 20.57 -17.67 -30.68
CA GLY A 28 21.93 -17.17 -30.49
C GLY A 28 22.33 -16.58 -29.15
N THR A 29 22.92 -17.41 -28.30
CA THR A 29 23.90 -17.08 -27.23
C THR A 29 25.14 -16.39 -27.84
N PRO A 30 25.85 -15.49 -27.10
CA PRO A 30 27.04 -16.00 -26.43
C PRO A 30 27.20 -15.54 -24.97
N GLN A 31 27.77 -16.47 -24.22
CA GLN A 31 28.31 -16.32 -22.88
C GLN A 31 29.30 -15.15 -22.77
N ASN A 32 29.24 -14.44 -21.66
CA ASN A 32 30.47 -13.88 -21.10
C ASN A 32 30.44 -14.03 -19.57
N ALA A 33 31.34 -14.89 -19.12
CA ALA A 33 31.65 -15.11 -17.73
C ALA A 33 32.47 -13.91 -17.23
N ASN A 34 32.03 -13.31 -16.12
CA ASN A 34 32.93 -12.59 -15.23
C ASN A 34 32.55 -12.88 -13.78
N THR A 35 33.28 -13.86 -13.26
CA THR A 35 33.40 -14.15 -11.83
C THR A 35 34.12 -12.99 -11.16
N SER A 36 33.43 -12.33 -10.26
CA SER A 36 34.06 -11.48 -9.24
C SER A 36 33.45 -11.81 -7.90
N THR A 37 34.10 -12.73 -7.22
CA THR A 37 33.91 -13.05 -5.81
C THR A 37 34.40 -11.87 -4.99
N SER A 38 33.49 -11.12 -4.39
CA SER A 38 33.79 -10.18 -3.32
C SER A 38 33.04 -10.60 -2.08
N ASN A 39 33.72 -11.40 -1.26
CA ASN A 39 33.31 -11.70 0.10
C ASN A 39 33.57 -10.45 0.95
N SER A 40 32.50 -9.72 1.26
CA SER A 40 32.49 -8.73 2.34
C SER A 40 31.56 -9.23 3.45
N PRO A 41 31.98 -9.27 4.70
CA PRO A 41 31.14 -9.74 5.79
C PRO A 41 30.01 -8.74 6.01
N SER A 42 28.82 -9.09 5.55
CA SER A 42 27.62 -8.31 5.80
C SER A 42 27.19 -8.48 7.25
N ASN A 43 27.32 -7.40 7.99
CA ASN A 43 26.75 -7.20 9.31
C ASN A 43 25.21 -7.35 9.21
N GLN A 44 24.66 -8.46 9.72
CA GLN A 44 23.25 -8.84 9.62
C GLN A 44 22.41 -8.22 10.74
N ASN A 45 22.41 -6.90 10.93
CA ASN A 45 21.57 -6.32 11.99
C ASN A 45 20.70 -5.13 11.57
N ASP A 46 20.51 -4.87 10.26
CA ASP A 46 19.75 -3.65 9.82
C ASP A 46 18.67 -3.96 8.76
N LYS A 47 18.07 -5.15 8.81
CA LYS A 47 17.11 -5.58 7.76
C LYS A 47 15.69 -5.06 7.92
N SER A 48 15.32 -4.49 9.06
CA SER A 48 13.94 -4.03 9.31
C SER A 48 13.63 -2.66 8.69
N ASP A 49 14.62 -1.79 8.56
CA ASP A 49 14.43 -0.42 8.06
C ASP A 49 14.49 -0.30 6.51
N GLN A 50 14.86 -1.36 5.81
CA GLN A 50 14.97 -1.36 4.34
C GLN A 50 13.71 -1.84 3.60
N ALA A 51 12.72 -2.37 4.31
CA ALA A 51 11.47 -2.76 3.68
C ALA A 51 10.75 -1.52 3.13
N VAL A 52 10.25 -1.63 1.91
CA VAL A 52 9.45 -0.60 1.25
C VAL A 52 8.14 -1.22 0.81
N PHE A 53 7.04 -0.56 1.11
CA PHE A 53 5.71 -0.93 0.67
C PHE A 53 5.22 0.09 -0.35
N SER A 54 4.51 -0.38 -1.37
CA SER A 54 3.93 0.48 -2.40
C SER A 54 2.42 0.43 -2.35
N LEU A 55 1.80 1.62 -2.44
CA LEU A 55 0.36 1.78 -2.66
C LEU A 55 0.15 2.47 -4.00
N ASP A 56 -0.92 2.09 -4.68
CA ASP A 56 -1.38 2.74 -5.90
C ASP A 56 -2.92 2.69 -5.99
N LEU A 57 -3.48 3.20 -7.08
CA LEU A 57 -4.93 3.24 -7.27
C LEU A 57 -5.57 1.84 -7.48
N GLN A 58 -4.78 0.83 -7.86
CA GLN A 58 -5.20 -0.57 -8.04
C GLN A 58 -5.01 -1.36 -6.73
N ASN A 59 -3.93 -1.07 -5.99
CA ASN A 59 -3.58 -1.68 -4.72
C ASN A 59 -3.52 -0.59 -3.64
N PRO A 60 -4.69 -0.07 -3.22
CA PRO A 60 -4.75 1.12 -2.38
C PRO A 60 -4.48 0.85 -0.90
N GLU A 61 -4.22 -0.40 -0.52
CA GLU A 61 -4.07 -0.77 0.88
C GLU A 61 -2.84 -1.64 1.11
N ILE A 62 -2.11 -1.34 2.18
CA ILE A 62 -1.08 -2.22 2.74
C ILE A 62 -1.42 -2.58 4.17
N THR A 63 -1.08 -3.80 4.54
CA THR A 63 -1.28 -4.33 5.89
C THR A 63 0.07 -4.74 6.47
N GLN A 64 0.39 -4.19 7.64
CA GLN A 64 1.58 -4.53 8.40
C GLN A 64 1.18 -5.20 9.71
N LYS A 65 1.68 -6.41 9.96
CA LYS A 65 1.52 -7.06 11.26
C LYS A 65 2.39 -6.32 12.29
N ILE A 66 1.82 -5.99 13.43
CA ILE A 66 2.56 -5.39 14.55
C ILE A 66 3.56 -6.40 15.09
N ARG A 67 4.81 -6.00 15.24
CA ARG A 67 5.91 -6.81 15.79
C ARG A 67 6.41 -6.15 17.08
N PRO A 68 7.06 -6.92 17.96
CA PRO A 68 7.68 -6.37 19.17
C PRO A 68 8.69 -5.24 18.88
N ASP A 69 9.40 -5.33 17.75
CA ASP A 69 10.40 -4.34 17.31
C ASP A 69 9.77 -3.02 16.85
N ASP A 70 8.48 -3.02 16.49
CA ASP A 70 7.75 -1.80 16.10
C ASP A 70 7.44 -0.90 17.32
N GLY A 71 7.78 -1.34 18.53
CA GLY A 71 7.51 -0.67 19.79
C GLY A 71 6.32 -1.27 20.55
N ASP A 72 6.11 -0.85 21.79
CA ASP A 72 4.99 -1.29 22.64
C ASP A 72 3.69 -0.58 22.17
N PRO A 73 2.75 -1.29 21.53
CA PRO A 73 1.54 -0.68 20.98
C PRO A 73 0.64 -0.08 22.09
N ALA A 74 0.63 -0.68 23.29
CA ALA A 74 -0.21 -0.20 24.38
C ALA A 74 0.29 1.13 24.99
N LYS A 75 1.59 1.42 24.84
CA LYS A 75 2.23 2.67 25.32
C LYS A 75 2.44 3.69 24.20
N ALA A 76 2.17 3.32 22.96
CA ALA A 76 2.37 4.19 21.82
C ALA A 76 1.27 5.26 21.76
N ARG A 77 1.68 6.51 21.69
CA ARG A 77 0.75 7.64 21.48
C ARG A 77 0.50 7.93 20.01
N PHE A 78 1.45 7.53 19.17
CA PHE A 78 1.38 7.86 17.74
C PHE A 78 1.85 6.69 16.87
N VAL A 79 1.37 6.65 15.64
CA VAL A 79 1.91 5.88 14.52
C VAL A 79 2.61 6.84 13.58
N GLN A 80 3.88 6.58 13.28
CA GLN A 80 4.64 7.30 12.26
C GLN A 80 4.49 6.59 10.92
N VAL A 81 4.15 7.35 9.89
CA VAL A 81 4.15 6.93 8.49
C VAL A 81 5.16 7.79 7.74
N GLU A 82 6.14 7.16 7.10
CA GLU A 82 7.17 7.83 6.31
C GLU A 82 6.96 7.50 4.82
N VAL A 83 6.51 8.51 4.08
CA VAL A 83 6.41 8.47 2.62
C VAL A 83 7.78 8.82 2.05
N ILE A 84 8.37 7.92 1.27
CA ILE A 84 9.73 8.07 0.73
C ILE A 84 9.77 8.39 -0.76
N SER A 85 8.70 8.07 -1.49
CA SER A 85 8.59 8.36 -2.91
C SER A 85 7.13 8.57 -3.29
N VAL A 86 6.89 9.50 -4.22
CA VAL A 86 5.56 9.78 -4.77
C VAL A 86 5.65 9.94 -6.28
N THR A 87 4.86 9.16 -7.00
CA THR A 87 4.63 9.33 -8.45
C THR A 87 3.18 9.79 -8.62
N ASN A 88 3.00 11.07 -8.90
CA ASN A 88 1.69 11.72 -9.07
C ASN A 88 1.81 12.87 -10.09
N PRO A 89 2.04 12.56 -11.37
CA PRO A 89 2.31 13.58 -12.41
C PRO A 89 1.14 14.54 -12.62
N GLN A 90 -0.08 14.10 -12.36
CA GLN A 90 -1.28 14.93 -12.46
C GLN A 90 -1.56 15.75 -11.19
N LYS A 91 -0.73 15.62 -10.17
CA LYS A 91 -0.87 16.29 -8.86
C LYS A 91 -2.27 16.12 -8.24
N ARG A 92 -2.84 14.92 -8.38
CA ARG A 92 -4.13 14.61 -7.78
C ARG A 92 -4.04 14.59 -6.26
N PRO A 93 -5.09 15.03 -5.55
CA PRO A 93 -5.10 14.96 -4.09
C PRO A 93 -4.90 13.51 -3.63
N ALA A 94 -3.89 13.30 -2.80
CA ALA A 94 -3.56 12.01 -2.19
C ALA A 94 -3.86 12.08 -0.69
N ARG A 95 -4.91 11.39 -0.28
CA ARG A 95 -5.32 11.26 1.12
C ARG A 95 -5.11 9.84 1.59
N PHE A 96 -4.69 9.70 2.84
CA PHE A 96 -4.43 8.41 3.47
C PHE A 96 -5.19 8.28 4.77
N GLU A 97 -5.56 7.04 5.09
CA GLU A 97 -6.14 6.67 6.37
C GLU A 97 -5.31 5.58 7.01
N VAL A 98 -5.05 5.73 8.30
CA VAL A 98 -4.35 4.75 9.13
C VAL A 98 -5.37 4.08 10.03
N HIS A 99 -5.42 2.75 9.96
CA HIS A 99 -6.30 1.95 10.78
C HIS A 99 -5.49 0.97 11.63
N TYR A 100 -6.07 0.58 12.73
CA TYR A 100 -5.66 -0.55 13.54
C TYR A 100 -6.71 -1.64 13.48
N GLN A 101 -6.29 -2.87 13.34
CA GLN A 101 -7.16 -4.03 13.44
C GLN A 101 -6.58 -5.00 14.47
N PRO A 102 -7.24 -5.23 15.61
CA PRO A 102 -6.87 -6.28 16.56
C PRO A 102 -7.03 -7.66 15.91
N ASN A 103 -6.37 -8.68 16.46
CA ASN A 103 -6.46 -10.03 15.90
C ASN A 103 -7.89 -10.55 15.83
N ASP A 104 -8.68 -10.24 16.88
CA ASP A 104 -10.08 -10.68 17.01
C ASP A 104 -11.02 -9.46 17.07
N GLY A 105 -10.99 -8.61 16.03
CA GLY A 105 -11.81 -7.42 16.05
C GLY A 105 -11.93 -6.68 14.73
N GLU A 106 -12.78 -5.67 14.75
CA GLU A 106 -13.03 -4.82 13.58
C GLU A 106 -11.89 -3.82 13.34
N LYS A 107 -11.80 -3.35 12.10
CA LYS A 107 -10.90 -2.29 11.67
C LYS A 107 -11.30 -0.95 12.30
N ILE A 108 -10.39 -0.33 13.04
CA ILE A 108 -10.60 0.91 13.79
C ILE A 108 -9.79 2.03 13.14
N LEU A 109 -10.44 3.12 12.75
CA LEU A 109 -9.75 4.30 12.24
C LEU A 109 -8.99 5.01 13.37
N LEU A 110 -7.69 5.17 13.20
CA LEU A 110 -6.83 5.98 14.06
C LEU A 110 -6.85 7.45 13.62
N GLY A 111 -6.69 7.70 12.33
CA GLY A 111 -6.69 9.02 11.74
C GLY A 111 -6.28 9.00 10.28
N GLY A 112 -6.08 10.19 9.70
CA GLY A 112 -5.67 10.33 8.31
C GLY A 112 -4.77 11.54 8.10
N PHE A 113 -4.14 11.59 6.93
CA PHE A 113 -3.31 12.70 6.47
C PHE A 113 -3.44 12.87 4.95
N SER A 114 -2.94 13.98 4.44
CA SER A 114 -2.86 14.24 3.00
C SER A 114 -1.49 14.75 2.64
N LEU A 115 -1.00 14.41 1.46
CA LEU A 115 0.22 15.00 0.93
C LEU A 115 -0.04 16.44 0.49
N TYR A 116 0.82 17.36 0.90
CA TYR A 116 0.79 18.74 0.46
C TYR A 116 2.21 19.30 0.34
N PRO A 117 2.71 19.55 -0.88
CA PRO A 117 2.12 19.26 -2.21
C PRO A 117 1.81 17.78 -2.44
N PRO A 118 0.88 17.44 -3.38
CA PRO A 118 0.44 16.05 -3.58
C PRO A 118 1.48 15.10 -4.18
N ASP A 119 2.62 15.63 -4.59
CA ASP A 119 3.75 14.91 -5.19
C ASP A 119 5.01 14.94 -4.30
N ASN A 120 4.89 15.43 -3.05
CA ASN A 120 6.03 15.59 -2.16
C ASN A 120 6.06 14.49 -1.07
N PRO A 121 7.16 13.73 -0.95
CA PRO A 121 7.37 12.83 0.17
C PRO A 121 7.45 13.59 1.49
N ASP A 122 6.92 12.99 2.57
CA ASP A 122 6.98 13.57 3.91
C ASP A 122 6.78 12.50 5.00
N LYS A 123 6.92 12.91 6.25
CA LYS A 123 6.74 12.09 7.44
C LYS A 123 5.53 12.56 8.24
N PHE A 124 4.60 11.66 8.50
CA PHE A 124 3.34 11.93 9.17
C PHE A 124 3.25 11.22 10.51
N ILE A 125 2.62 11.89 11.47
CA ILE A 125 2.39 11.38 12.81
C ILE A 125 0.87 11.32 13.03
N VAL A 126 0.35 10.11 13.24
CA VAL A 126 -1.08 9.87 13.45
C VAL A 126 -1.32 9.44 14.90
N PRO A 127 -2.15 10.15 15.67
CA PRO A 127 -2.40 9.81 17.07
C PRO A 127 -3.16 8.49 17.20
N THR A 128 -2.72 7.61 18.09
CA THR A 128 -3.40 6.35 18.38
C THR A 128 -4.68 6.54 19.22
N GLN A 129 -4.77 7.64 19.95
CA GLN A 129 -5.89 7.97 20.84
C GLN A 129 -6.20 6.85 21.86
N GLY A 130 -5.19 6.04 22.24
CA GLY A 130 -5.37 4.88 23.12
C GLY A 130 -6.21 3.73 22.53
N LYS A 131 -6.46 3.74 21.22
CA LYS A 131 -7.24 2.69 20.54
C LYS A 131 -6.42 1.42 20.28
N VAL A 132 -5.10 1.56 20.18
CA VAL A 132 -4.19 0.42 19.99
C VAL A 132 -3.88 -0.16 21.37
N LYS A 133 -4.33 -1.38 21.64
CA LYS A 133 -4.23 -1.99 22.97
C LYS A 133 -3.40 -3.27 23.01
N ALA A 134 -3.27 -3.94 21.89
CA ALA A 134 -2.68 -5.28 21.81
C ALA A 134 -2.03 -5.53 20.45
N GLU A 135 -1.60 -6.76 20.26
CA GLU A 135 -1.18 -7.25 18.95
C GLU A 135 -2.29 -7.14 17.92
N GLY A 136 -1.90 -7.00 16.67
CA GLY A 136 -2.84 -6.82 15.57
C GLY A 136 -2.11 -6.40 14.30
N LYS A 137 -2.81 -5.61 13.50
CA LYS A 137 -2.31 -5.10 12.22
C LYS A 137 -2.49 -3.59 12.14
N LEU A 138 -1.50 -2.90 11.59
CA LEU A 138 -1.65 -1.55 11.07
C LEU A 138 -1.98 -1.62 9.59
N ILE A 139 -2.91 -0.81 9.17
CA ILE A 139 -3.39 -0.77 7.79
C ILE A 139 -3.30 0.68 7.33
N LEU A 140 -2.59 0.90 6.22
CA LEU A 140 -2.52 2.19 5.54
C LEU A 140 -3.31 2.08 4.25
N SER A 141 -4.28 2.96 4.05
CA SER A 141 -5.14 2.96 2.87
C SER A 141 -5.02 4.30 2.14
N LEU A 142 -4.78 4.25 0.83
CA LEU A 142 -4.90 5.40 -0.08
C LEU A 142 -6.38 5.59 -0.42
N VAL A 143 -6.95 6.71 0.00
CA VAL A 143 -8.36 7.03 -0.23
C VAL A 143 -8.50 7.69 -1.59
N LYS A 144 -9.25 7.06 -2.49
CA LYS A 144 -9.51 7.60 -3.82
C LYS A 144 -10.35 8.89 -3.70
N SER A 145 -9.83 9.95 -4.27
CA SER A 145 -10.56 11.23 -4.40
C SER A 145 -11.46 11.20 -5.63
N ASP A 146 -12.58 11.90 -5.59
CA ASP A 146 -13.48 12.11 -6.74
C ASP A 146 -12.80 12.86 -7.91
N GLN A 147 -11.67 13.51 -7.64
CA GLN A 147 -10.86 14.19 -8.65
C GLN A 147 -9.95 13.23 -9.44
N VAL A 148 -9.82 11.97 -9.00
CA VAL A 148 -9.03 10.95 -9.68
C VAL A 148 -9.88 10.32 -10.79
N VAL A 149 -9.42 10.46 -12.03
CA VAL A 149 -10.09 9.93 -13.22
C VAL A 149 -9.35 8.72 -13.80
N ALA A 150 -9.97 8.05 -14.76
CA ALA A 150 -9.33 6.94 -15.48
C ALA A 150 -8.06 7.41 -16.21
N GLY A 151 -6.96 6.68 -16.03
CA GLY A 151 -5.66 7.02 -16.60
C GLY A 151 -4.77 7.87 -15.68
N ASP A 152 -5.27 8.38 -14.55
CA ASP A 152 -4.41 9.02 -13.56
C ASP A 152 -3.49 7.99 -12.90
N VAL A 153 -2.28 8.45 -12.55
CA VAL A 153 -1.29 7.66 -11.83
C VAL A 153 -1.04 8.30 -10.47
N VAL A 154 -1.34 7.56 -9.42
CA VAL A 154 -0.91 7.89 -8.06
C VAL A 154 -0.27 6.65 -7.48
N ARG A 155 1.03 6.71 -7.22
CA ARG A 155 1.79 5.66 -6.55
C ARG A 155 2.63 6.28 -5.45
N VAL A 156 2.65 5.61 -4.32
CA VAL A 156 3.35 6.07 -3.12
C VAL A 156 4.12 4.90 -2.53
N ASP A 157 5.40 5.12 -2.27
CA ASP A 157 6.24 4.17 -1.56
C ASP A 157 6.45 4.65 -0.13
N VAL A 158 6.27 3.75 0.83
CA VAL A 158 6.35 4.05 2.26
C VAL A 158 7.26 3.06 2.98
N ARG A 159 7.90 3.53 4.06
CA ARG A 159 8.59 2.64 5.00
C ARG A 159 7.60 1.92 5.91
N PRO A 160 8.01 0.82 6.57
CA PRO A 160 7.22 0.22 7.62
C PRO A 160 6.76 1.27 8.65
N MET A 161 5.48 1.20 9.01
CA MET A 161 4.92 2.06 10.07
C MET A 161 5.54 1.71 11.42
N LYS A 162 5.82 2.72 12.24
CA LYS A 162 6.43 2.55 13.56
C LYS A 162 5.58 3.21 14.64
N PHE A 163 5.56 2.62 15.83
CA PHE A 163 5.00 3.26 17.00
C PHE A 163 5.98 4.25 17.61
N VAL A 164 5.49 5.42 17.98
CA VAL A 164 6.30 6.47 18.63
C VAL A 164 5.66 6.88 19.93
N LYS A 165 6.52 7.11 20.93
CA LYS A 165 6.15 7.72 22.20
C LYS A 165 6.05 9.23 21.98
N GLY A 166 5.12 9.87 22.68
CA GLY A 166 5.02 11.32 22.72
C GLY A 166 5.78 11.86 23.92
#